data_63afb1663bfbde2544474f5b78e48c30
#
_entry.id   63afb1663bfbde2544474f5b78e48c30
#
_cell.length_a   1.000
_cell.length_b   1.000
_cell.length_c   1.000
_cell.angle_alpha   90.00
_cell.angle_beta   90.00
_cell.angle_gamma   90.00
#
_symmetry.space_group_name_H-M   'P 1'
#
loop_
_entity.id
_entity.type
_entity.pdbx_description
1 polymer ?
#
loop_
_entity_poly.entity_id
_entity_poly.type
_entity_poly.pdbx_seq_one_letter_code
_entity_poly.pdbx_strand_id
1 'polypeptide(L)'
;MNDYELKVMNTITIETVTRGIIDETSKWDFKTGDYIKLANALLDYSITKPSSSAKNKEIVEILSSVELSFPLTGESVKIKEFDRNTDFDIVNKWLSDEIGRWFLLSRSYHRDTTLTELIDNERNIMGLITLLDSTPIGLMGFLEYDKNHHKAEMRKLIGENEHREKGFAKEATKLWIQYGTNTLGLKKIFLHTIENNIRNVTLNKELGFQVEGILRKECFIDNKYYDLLRMGLIVE
;
A
#
# COMPACT_ATOMS: atom_id res chain seq x y z
N MET A 1 26.63 -9.30 24.48
CA MET A 1 25.23 -8.90 24.65
C MET A 1 24.43 -9.80 23.71
N ASN A 2 23.47 -10.56 24.23
CA ASN A 2 22.68 -11.47 23.40
C ASN A 2 21.49 -10.71 22.77
N ASP A 3 20.85 -11.33 21.77
CA ASP A 3 19.71 -10.72 21.04
C ASP A 3 18.55 -10.31 21.96
N TYR A 4 18.37 -11.01 23.08
CA TYR A 4 17.35 -10.69 24.06
C TYR A 4 17.68 -9.40 24.85
N GLU A 5 18.94 -9.25 25.29
CA GLU A 5 19.39 -8.04 26.01
C GLU A 5 19.33 -6.80 25.09
N LEU A 6 19.71 -6.94 23.81
CA LEU A 6 19.61 -5.88 22.82
C LEU A 6 18.14 -5.45 22.60
N LYS A 7 17.23 -6.41 22.52
CA LYS A 7 15.80 -6.17 22.34
C LYS A 7 15.16 -5.48 23.54
N VAL A 8 15.54 -5.86 24.76
CA VAL A 8 15.08 -5.23 25.99
C VAL A 8 15.62 -3.80 26.11
N MET A 9 16.89 -3.56 25.83
CA MET A 9 17.47 -2.21 25.82
C MET A 9 16.81 -1.30 24.80
N ASN A 10 16.55 -1.78 23.58
CA ASN A 10 15.85 -1.02 22.56
C ASN A 10 14.44 -0.64 22.99
N THR A 11 13.70 -1.55 23.62
CA THR A 11 12.36 -1.29 24.14
C THR A 11 12.36 -0.20 25.21
N ILE A 12 13.26 -0.29 26.19
CA ILE A 12 13.42 0.71 27.26
C ILE A 12 13.78 2.09 26.67
N THR A 13 14.66 2.13 25.66
CA THR A 13 15.06 3.37 25.00
C THR A 13 13.88 4.01 24.27
N ILE A 14 13.09 3.22 23.51
CA ILE A 14 11.91 3.71 22.80
C ILE A 14 10.87 4.25 23.79
N GLU A 15 10.58 3.54 24.86
CA GLU A 15 9.65 3.99 25.90
C GLU A 15 10.11 5.30 26.54
N THR A 16 11.40 5.41 26.86
CA THR A 16 11.97 6.62 27.48
C THR A 16 11.86 7.82 26.55
N VAL A 17 12.23 7.66 25.28
CA VAL A 17 12.12 8.73 24.28
C VAL A 17 10.66 9.11 24.04
N THR A 18 9.77 8.12 23.90
CA THR A 18 8.32 8.37 23.72
C THR A 18 7.74 9.14 24.90
N ARG A 19 8.07 8.76 26.12
CA ARG A 19 7.61 9.46 27.33
C ARG A 19 8.13 10.91 27.35
N GLY A 20 9.40 11.13 27.04
CA GLY A 20 9.97 12.47 26.94
C GLY A 20 9.28 13.35 25.88
N ILE A 21 8.93 12.77 24.74
CA ILE A 21 8.16 13.47 23.69
C ILE A 21 6.76 13.84 24.21
N ILE A 22 6.06 12.90 24.85
CA ILE A 22 4.72 13.14 25.41
C ILE A 22 4.75 14.22 26.49
N ASP A 23 5.71 14.15 27.41
CA ASP A 23 5.87 15.13 28.50
C ASP A 23 6.15 16.53 27.96
N GLU A 24 6.96 16.65 26.91
CA GLU A 24 7.27 17.94 26.29
C GLU A 24 6.07 18.47 25.49
N THR A 25 5.45 17.65 24.65
CA THR A 25 4.35 18.05 23.77
C THR A 25 3.05 18.33 24.53
N SER A 26 2.86 17.74 25.72
CA SER A 26 1.70 18.04 26.56
C SER A 26 1.64 19.49 26.99
N LYS A 27 2.78 20.19 27.07
CA LYS A 27 2.87 21.62 27.34
C LYS A 27 2.31 22.50 26.23
N TRP A 28 2.16 21.94 25.01
CA TRP A 28 1.72 22.62 23.79
C TRP A 28 0.31 22.21 23.35
N ASP A 29 -0.45 21.56 24.23
CA ASP A 29 -1.83 21.08 23.98
C ASP A 29 -1.96 20.17 22.74
N PHE A 30 -0.96 19.33 22.50
CA PHE A 30 -0.98 18.35 21.41
C PHE A 30 -2.20 17.43 21.49
N LYS A 31 -2.94 17.33 20.39
CA LYS A 31 -4.06 16.39 20.23
C LYS A 31 -3.59 15.10 19.57
N THR A 32 -4.41 14.06 19.61
CA THR A 32 -4.10 12.76 18.97
C THR A 32 -3.65 12.90 17.51
N GLY A 33 -4.28 13.80 16.75
CA GLY A 33 -3.90 14.10 15.37
C GLY A 33 -2.48 14.66 15.20
N ASP A 34 -2.00 15.41 16.20
CA ASP A 34 -0.66 16.00 16.13
C ASP A 34 0.41 14.96 16.41
N TYR A 35 0.14 13.98 17.29
CA TYR A 35 1.02 12.82 17.48
C TYR A 35 1.12 11.95 16.22
N ILE A 36 0.02 11.78 15.46
CA ILE A 36 0.05 11.08 14.18
C ILE A 36 0.91 11.84 13.16
N LYS A 37 0.81 13.17 13.10
CA LYS A 37 1.65 14.00 12.25
C LYS A 37 3.13 13.91 12.66
N LEU A 38 3.41 13.92 13.97
CA LEU A 38 4.76 13.75 14.49
C LEU A 38 5.35 12.39 14.11
N ALA A 39 4.57 11.31 14.28
CA ALA A 39 4.99 9.96 13.86
C ALA A 39 5.29 9.90 12.35
N ASN A 40 4.47 10.51 11.51
CA ASN A 40 4.72 10.62 10.07
C ASN A 40 6.00 11.39 9.77
N ALA A 41 6.23 12.52 10.45
CA ALA A 41 7.45 13.32 10.28
C ALA A 41 8.71 12.55 10.69
N LEU A 42 8.65 11.79 11.79
CA LEU A 42 9.76 10.93 12.24
C LEU A 42 10.05 9.80 11.24
N LEU A 43 9.01 9.17 10.71
CA LEU A 43 9.13 8.16 9.66
C LEU A 43 9.72 8.76 8.38
N ASP A 44 9.27 9.93 7.97
CA ASP A 44 9.83 10.65 6.82
C ASP A 44 11.32 10.95 7.02
N TYR A 45 11.68 11.43 8.20
CA TYR A 45 13.09 11.69 8.53
C TYR A 45 13.95 10.42 8.51
N SER A 46 13.41 9.30 9.00
CA SER A 46 14.14 8.02 9.05
C SER A 46 14.34 7.37 7.68
N ILE A 47 13.41 7.61 6.75
CA ILE A 47 13.40 6.99 5.41
C ILE A 47 14.09 7.87 4.37
N THR A 48 13.96 9.19 4.52
CA THR A 48 14.58 10.15 3.61
C THR A 48 15.75 10.85 4.27
N LYS A 49 16.98 10.62 3.77
CA LYS A 49 17.99 11.68 3.87
C LYS A 49 17.42 12.89 3.13
N PRO A 50 17.49 14.12 3.69
CA PRO A 50 16.74 15.25 3.15
C PRO A 50 17.17 15.55 1.71
N SER A 51 16.35 15.18 0.75
CA SER A 51 16.37 15.75 -0.60
C SER A 51 15.11 16.60 -0.76
N SER A 52 15.32 17.89 -0.75
CA SER A 52 14.29 18.91 -0.80
C SER A 52 13.61 19.00 -2.17
N SER A 53 12.32 19.34 -2.18
CA SER A 53 11.57 20.02 -3.25
C SER A 53 10.89 19.26 -4.39
N ALA A 54 11.06 17.95 -4.57
CA ALA A 54 10.39 17.24 -5.68
C ALA A 54 8.96 16.72 -5.35
N LYS A 55 8.60 16.69 -4.06
CA LYS A 55 7.38 15.97 -3.59
C LYS A 55 6.03 16.55 -4.05
N ASN A 56 5.93 17.86 -4.27
CA ASN A 56 4.64 18.47 -4.61
C ASN A 56 4.27 18.38 -6.10
N LYS A 57 5.23 18.23 -7.00
CA LYS A 57 4.95 18.13 -8.44
C LYS A 57 4.35 16.78 -8.85
N GLU A 58 4.82 15.69 -8.27
CA GLU A 58 4.40 14.33 -8.62
C GLU A 58 2.94 14.04 -8.21
N ILE A 59 2.49 14.59 -7.07
CA ILE A 59 1.10 14.46 -6.60
C ILE A 59 0.13 15.25 -7.49
N VAL A 60 0.53 16.44 -7.96
CA VAL A 60 -0.30 17.27 -8.83
C VAL A 60 -0.49 16.64 -10.21
N GLU A 61 0.53 15.95 -10.75
CA GLU A 61 0.41 15.20 -12.01
C GLU A 61 -0.55 14.00 -11.91
N ILE A 62 -0.62 13.37 -10.73
CA ILE A 62 -1.53 12.23 -10.49
C ILE A 62 -3.01 12.66 -10.53
N LEU A 63 -3.31 13.90 -10.19
CA LEU A 63 -4.68 14.42 -10.03
C LEU A 63 -5.22 15.16 -11.26
N SER A 64 -4.70 14.91 -12.47
CA SER A 64 -5.27 15.47 -13.70
C SER A 64 -6.72 14.97 -13.90
N SER A 65 -7.64 15.87 -14.27
CA SER A 65 -9.10 15.66 -14.29
C SER A 65 -9.64 14.84 -15.49
N VAL A 66 -8.81 14.02 -16.11
CA VAL A 66 -9.23 13.19 -17.25
C VAL A 66 -9.78 11.87 -16.76
N GLU A 67 -11.01 11.54 -17.13
CA GLU A 67 -11.59 10.21 -16.90
C GLU A 67 -10.78 9.15 -17.67
N LEU A 68 -10.44 8.07 -17.01
CA LEU A 68 -9.61 7.00 -17.58
C LEU A 68 -10.44 5.75 -17.80
N SER A 69 -10.24 5.11 -18.94
CA SER A 69 -10.82 3.79 -19.26
C SER A 69 -9.71 2.77 -19.51
N PHE A 70 -10.03 1.50 -19.31
CA PHE A 70 -9.10 0.42 -19.63
C PHE A 70 -8.86 0.30 -21.15
N PRO A 71 -7.65 -0.02 -21.59
CA PRO A 71 -6.45 -0.19 -20.78
C PRO A 71 -5.83 1.15 -20.33
N LEU A 72 -5.45 1.25 -19.05
CA LEU A 72 -4.67 2.37 -18.55
C LEU A 72 -3.25 2.24 -19.09
N THR A 73 -2.77 3.22 -19.83
CA THR A 73 -1.49 3.13 -20.53
C THR A 73 -0.49 4.12 -19.95
N GLY A 74 0.64 3.62 -19.49
CA GLY A 74 1.80 4.38 -19.04
C GLY A 74 2.95 4.34 -20.06
N GLU A 75 4.15 4.69 -19.59
CA GLU A 75 5.37 4.71 -20.42
C GLU A 75 5.92 3.30 -20.67
N SER A 76 5.86 2.43 -19.65
CA SER A 76 6.47 1.09 -19.64
C SER A 76 5.46 -0.01 -19.39
N VAL A 77 4.32 0.32 -18.77
CA VAL A 77 3.30 -0.65 -18.40
C VAL A 77 1.92 -0.23 -18.88
N LYS A 78 1.05 -1.23 -19.02
CA LYS A 78 -0.39 -1.05 -19.18
C LYS A 78 -1.10 -1.77 -18.05
N ILE A 79 -2.30 -1.30 -17.69
CA ILE A 79 -3.21 -2.06 -16.84
C ILE A 79 -4.47 -2.30 -17.65
N LYS A 80 -4.78 -3.55 -17.93
CA LYS A 80 -6.04 -3.96 -18.53
C LYS A 80 -7.01 -4.43 -17.45
N GLU A 81 -8.30 -4.37 -17.73
CA GLU A 81 -9.30 -5.00 -16.90
C GLU A 81 -9.00 -6.51 -16.77
N PHE A 82 -9.17 -7.05 -15.57
CA PHE A 82 -8.98 -8.48 -15.34
C PHE A 82 -10.06 -9.29 -16.06
N ASP A 83 -9.66 -10.23 -16.90
CA ASP A 83 -10.55 -11.17 -17.56
C ASP A 83 -10.36 -12.57 -16.95
N ARG A 84 -11.43 -13.08 -16.32
CA ARG A 84 -11.42 -14.40 -15.69
C ARG A 84 -11.02 -15.53 -16.64
N ASN A 85 -11.40 -15.44 -17.90
CA ASN A 85 -11.16 -16.53 -18.87
C ASN A 85 -9.70 -16.62 -19.32
N THR A 86 -9.00 -15.49 -19.35
CA THR A 86 -7.62 -15.43 -19.87
C THR A 86 -6.57 -15.24 -18.79
N ASP A 87 -6.92 -14.64 -17.65
CA ASP A 87 -5.95 -14.19 -16.67
C ASP A 87 -5.95 -15.01 -15.37
N PHE A 88 -6.98 -15.86 -15.19
CA PHE A 88 -7.17 -16.60 -13.93
C PHE A 88 -5.96 -17.45 -13.56
N ASP A 89 -5.45 -18.26 -14.49
CA ASP A 89 -4.39 -19.22 -14.19
C ASP A 89 -3.08 -18.56 -13.78
N ILE A 90 -2.70 -17.48 -14.48
CA ILE A 90 -1.46 -16.76 -14.14
C ILE A 90 -1.58 -16.02 -12.81
N VAL A 91 -2.72 -15.38 -12.56
CA VAL A 91 -2.93 -14.68 -11.29
C VAL A 91 -3.03 -15.66 -10.13
N ASN A 92 -3.71 -16.80 -10.31
CA ASN A 92 -3.78 -17.86 -9.31
C ASN A 92 -2.40 -18.42 -8.97
N LYS A 93 -1.53 -18.62 -9.98
CA LYS A 93 -0.13 -18.98 -9.78
C LYS A 93 0.60 -17.98 -8.89
N TRP A 94 0.48 -16.67 -9.18
CA TRP A 94 1.14 -15.62 -8.40
C TRP A 94 0.63 -15.55 -6.97
N LEU A 95 -0.67 -15.66 -6.75
CA LEU A 95 -1.27 -15.61 -5.42
C LEU A 95 -0.98 -16.85 -4.56
N SER A 96 -0.64 -17.96 -5.18
CA SER A 96 -0.29 -19.21 -4.50
C SER A 96 1.15 -19.24 -4.00
N ASP A 97 2.01 -18.35 -4.47
CA ASP A 97 3.40 -18.27 -4.02
C ASP A 97 3.52 -17.49 -2.69
N GLU A 98 4.70 -17.55 -2.06
CA GLU A 98 4.97 -16.91 -0.76
C GLU A 98 4.76 -15.40 -0.79
N ILE A 99 5.07 -14.73 -1.91
CA ILE A 99 4.95 -13.27 -2.03
C ILE A 99 3.52 -12.86 -2.39
N GLY A 100 2.86 -13.67 -3.25
CA GLY A 100 1.46 -13.44 -3.62
C GLY A 100 0.51 -13.52 -2.44
N ARG A 101 0.81 -14.40 -1.47
CA ARG A 101 0.05 -14.46 -0.20
C ARG A 101 -0.01 -13.10 0.51
N TRP A 102 1.01 -12.27 0.36
CA TRP A 102 1.02 -10.92 0.92
C TRP A 102 0.07 -9.93 0.20
N PHE A 103 -0.36 -10.22 -1.02
CA PHE A 103 -1.43 -9.46 -1.67
C PHE A 103 -2.78 -9.67 -0.96
N LEU A 104 -3.00 -10.86 -0.42
CA LEU A 104 -4.25 -11.26 0.22
C LEU A 104 -4.37 -10.86 1.70
N LEU A 105 -3.31 -10.41 2.32
CA LEU A 105 -3.07 -10.27 3.75
C LEU A 105 -4.18 -9.69 4.60
N SER A 106 -4.86 -8.64 4.15
CA SER A 106 -5.88 -7.97 4.97
C SER A 106 -7.18 -8.75 5.07
N ARG A 107 -7.30 -9.85 4.31
CA ARG A 107 -8.52 -10.66 4.22
C ARG A 107 -8.32 -12.09 4.67
N SER A 108 -7.11 -12.47 5.03
CA SER A 108 -6.76 -13.83 5.43
C SER A 108 -7.20 -14.18 6.87
N TYR A 109 -8.31 -13.60 7.33
CA TYR A 109 -9.07 -14.21 8.43
C TYR A 109 -9.49 -15.64 8.05
N HIS A 110 -9.58 -15.93 6.76
CA HIS A 110 -9.78 -17.27 6.26
C HIS A 110 -8.61 -17.63 5.34
N ARG A 111 -7.84 -18.64 5.72
CA ARG A 111 -6.73 -19.23 4.94
C ARG A 111 -7.15 -19.66 3.52
N ASP A 112 -8.43 -19.57 3.21
CA ASP A 112 -9.08 -20.11 2.03
C ASP A 112 -9.69 -19.01 1.13
N THR A 113 -9.33 -17.73 1.32
CA THR A 113 -9.74 -16.70 0.35
C THR A 113 -9.09 -17.01 -0.99
N THR A 114 -9.86 -17.64 -1.85
CA THR A 114 -9.41 -18.01 -3.19
C THR A 114 -9.47 -16.80 -4.12
N LEU A 115 -8.73 -16.85 -5.23
CA LEU A 115 -8.87 -15.85 -6.29
C LEU A 115 -10.33 -15.73 -6.76
N THR A 116 -11.08 -16.85 -6.76
CA THR A 116 -12.50 -16.88 -7.08
C THR A 116 -13.31 -15.94 -6.18
N GLU A 117 -13.13 -15.99 -4.86
CA GLU A 117 -13.82 -15.12 -3.92
C GLU A 117 -13.47 -13.64 -4.12
N LEU A 118 -12.22 -13.34 -4.47
CA LEU A 118 -11.81 -11.98 -4.82
C LEU A 118 -12.51 -11.45 -6.07
N ILE A 119 -12.65 -12.30 -7.09
CA ILE A 119 -13.27 -11.95 -8.38
C ILE A 119 -14.79 -11.86 -8.23
N ASP A 120 -15.40 -12.77 -7.50
CA ASP A 120 -16.86 -12.85 -7.34
C ASP A 120 -17.42 -11.75 -6.42
N ASN A 121 -16.57 -11.01 -5.72
CA ASN A 121 -17.00 -9.87 -4.93
C ASN A 121 -17.14 -8.64 -5.81
N GLU A 122 -18.37 -8.20 -6.08
CA GLU A 122 -18.70 -7.04 -6.90
C GLU A 122 -18.10 -5.70 -6.40
N ARG A 123 -17.65 -5.66 -5.15
CA ARG A 123 -16.94 -4.50 -4.60
C ARG A 123 -15.45 -4.52 -4.87
N ASN A 124 -14.95 -5.52 -5.58
CA ASN A 124 -13.56 -5.61 -5.95
C ASN A 124 -13.39 -5.27 -7.43
N ILE A 125 -12.44 -4.41 -7.71
CA ILE A 125 -12.05 -4.02 -9.08
C ILE A 125 -10.63 -4.47 -9.27
N MET A 126 -10.41 -5.33 -10.26
CA MET A 126 -9.11 -5.94 -10.52
C MET A 126 -8.56 -5.52 -11.88
N GLY A 127 -7.26 -5.28 -11.94
CA GLY A 127 -6.57 -4.95 -13.18
C GLY A 127 -5.27 -5.73 -13.33
N LEU A 128 -5.04 -6.31 -14.50
CA LEU A 128 -3.80 -7.01 -14.82
C LEU A 128 -2.75 -6.03 -15.32
N ILE A 129 -1.58 -6.01 -14.66
CA ILE A 129 -0.43 -5.22 -15.12
C ILE A 129 0.27 -6.01 -16.22
N THR A 130 0.47 -5.37 -17.36
CA THR A 130 1.26 -5.93 -18.47
C THR A 130 2.37 -4.98 -18.89
N LEU A 131 3.38 -5.49 -19.54
CA LEU A 131 4.30 -4.66 -20.33
C LEU A 131 3.58 -4.12 -21.59
N LEU A 132 4.23 -3.23 -22.33
CA LEU A 132 3.65 -2.65 -23.56
C LEU A 132 3.37 -3.71 -24.64
N ASP A 133 4.12 -4.81 -24.65
CA ASP A 133 3.94 -5.96 -25.54
C ASP A 133 2.84 -6.94 -25.07
N SER A 134 2.11 -6.57 -24.02
CA SER A 134 1.05 -7.36 -23.39
C SER A 134 1.52 -8.55 -22.54
N THR A 135 2.82 -8.68 -22.26
CA THR A 135 3.34 -9.67 -21.31
C THR A 135 2.79 -9.39 -19.91
N PRO A 136 2.06 -10.32 -19.25
CA PRO A 136 1.51 -10.11 -17.93
C PRO A 136 2.63 -10.19 -16.87
N ILE A 137 2.67 -9.19 -15.97
CA ILE A 137 3.73 -9.07 -14.96
C ILE A 137 3.21 -8.89 -13.53
N GLY A 138 1.92 -8.57 -13.36
CA GLY A 138 1.39 -8.32 -12.02
C GLY A 138 -0.10 -8.01 -11.98
N LEU A 139 -0.55 -7.66 -10.79
CA LEU A 139 -1.95 -7.42 -10.48
C LEU A 139 -2.10 -6.14 -9.67
N MET A 140 -3.15 -5.37 -9.97
CA MET A 140 -3.68 -4.29 -9.13
C MET A 140 -5.08 -4.63 -8.68
N GLY A 141 -5.49 -4.14 -7.52
CA GLY A 141 -6.85 -4.25 -7.03
C GLY A 141 -7.28 -3.03 -6.22
N PHE A 142 -8.52 -2.61 -6.42
CA PHE A 142 -9.28 -1.91 -5.40
C PHE A 142 -10.23 -2.90 -4.76
N LEU A 143 -10.04 -3.16 -3.47
CA LEU A 143 -10.85 -4.09 -2.70
C LEU A 143 -11.80 -3.30 -1.80
N GLU A 144 -13.00 -3.87 -1.55
CA GLU A 144 -14.04 -3.25 -0.74
C GLU A 144 -14.37 -1.81 -1.20
N TYR A 145 -14.49 -1.60 -2.50
CA TYR A 145 -14.90 -0.31 -3.04
C TYR A 145 -16.22 0.12 -2.42
N ASP A 146 -16.17 1.17 -1.63
CA ASP A 146 -17.30 1.76 -0.93
C ASP A 146 -17.71 3.05 -1.63
N LYS A 147 -18.75 2.95 -2.47
CA LYS A 147 -19.29 4.09 -3.23
C LYS A 147 -19.84 5.19 -2.33
N ASN A 148 -20.39 4.82 -1.16
CA ASN A 148 -21.02 5.78 -0.25
C ASN A 148 -19.99 6.63 0.50
N HIS A 149 -18.85 6.02 0.85
CA HIS A 149 -17.75 6.68 1.55
C HIS A 149 -16.61 7.09 0.61
N HIS A 150 -16.74 6.86 -0.70
CA HIS A 150 -15.74 7.18 -1.71
C HIS A 150 -14.34 6.67 -1.34
N LYS A 151 -14.24 5.41 -0.90
CA LYS A 151 -12.98 4.81 -0.44
C LYS A 151 -12.81 3.39 -0.95
N ALA A 152 -11.55 2.97 -1.11
CA ALA A 152 -11.21 1.59 -1.41
C ALA A 152 -9.84 1.22 -0.84
N GLU A 153 -9.63 -0.06 -0.57
CA GLU A 153 -8.33 -0.61 -0.25
C GLU A 153 -7.56 -0.92 -1.54
N MET A 154 -6.38 -0.33 -1.70
CA MET A 154 -5.51 -0.62 -2.84
C MET A 154 -4.59 -1.79 -2.52
N ARG A 155 -4.50 -2.72 -3.46
CA ARG A 155 -3.56 -3.84 -3.45
C ARG A 155 -2.75 -3.87 -4.73
N LYS A 156 -1.49 -4.31 -4.63
CA LYS A 156 -0.58 -4.43 -5.77
C LYS A 156 0.37 -5.60 -5.62
N LEU A 157 0.69 -6.25 -6.71
CA LEU A 157 1.62 -7.35 -6.80
C LEU A 157 2.35 -7.31 -8.13
N ILE A 158 3.68 -7.38 -8.12
CA ILE A 158 4.46 -7.82 -9.29
C ILE A 158 4.70 -9.32 -9.10
N GLY A 159 4.02 -10.12 -9.91
CA GLY A 159 4.01 -11.56 -9.82
C GLY A 159 5.33 -12.18 -10.28
N GLU A 160 5.86 -11.72 -11.41
CA GLU A 160 7.09 -12.28 -11.96
C GLU A 160 8.33 -11.62 -11.33
N ASN A 161 9.22 -12.45 -10.76
CA ASN A 161 10.41 -12.01 -10.03
C ASN A 161 11.35 -11.14 -10.87
N GLU A 162 11.50 -11.50 -12.13
CA GLU A 162 12.38 -10.80 -13.08
C GLU A 162 11.92 -9.36 -13.39
N HIS A 163 10.65 -9.04 -13.11
CA HIS A 163 10.09 -7.70 -13.32
C HIS A 163 10.05 -6.85 -12.06
N ARG A 164 10.50 -7.38 -10.92
CA ARG A 164 10.60 -6.61 -9.68
C ARG A 164 11.78 -5.64 -9.71
N GLU A 165 11.68 -4.57 -8.92
CA GLU A 165 12.74 -3.54 -8.75
C GLU A 165 13.06 -2.72 -10.01
N LYS A 166 12.23 -2.81 -11.06
CA LYS A 166 12.39 -2.07 -12.34
C LYS A 166 11.51 -0.81 -12.45
N GLY A 167 10.85 -0.40 -11.36
CA GLY A 167 9.97 0.78 -11.38
C GLY A 167 8.51 0.50 -11.79
N PHE A 168 8.20 -0.65 -12.36
CA PHE A 168 6.87 -0.99 -12.89
C PHE A 168 5.77 -0.89 -11.82
N ALA A 169 6.04 -1.30 -10.58
CA ALA A 169 5.07 -1.17 -9.50
C ALA A 169 4.73 0.30 -9.19
N LYS A 170 5.71 1.20 -9.26
CA LYS A 170 5.50 2.64 -9.03
C LYS A 170 4.62 3.23 -10.12
N GLU A 171 4.93 2.95 -11.38
CA GLU A 171 4.18 3.43 -12.54
C GLU A 171 2.74 2.89 -12.53
N ALA A 172 2.57 1.58 -12.36
CA ALA A 172 1.24 0.97 -12.25
C ALA A 172 0.43 1.56 -11.08
N THR A 173 1.07 1.85 -9.94
CA THR A 173 0.38 2.46 -8.80
C THR A 173 -0.11 3.87 -9.13
N LYS A 174 0.68 4.69 -9.85
CA LYS A 174 0.25 6.01 -10.30
C LYS A 174 -0.99 5.94 -11.19
N LEU A 175 -0.96 5.09 -12.21
CA LEU A 175 -2.10 4.87 -13.12
C LEU A 175 -3.34 4.40 -12.36
N TRP A 176 -3.16 3.50 -11.38
CA TRP A 176 -4.28 2.97 -10.60
C TRP A 176 -4.89 4.01 -9.68
N ILE A 177 -4.06 4.87 -9.04
CA ILE A 177 -4.54 6.01 -8.26
C ILE A 177 -5.35 6.96 -9.15
N GLN A 178 -4.83 7.33 -10.34
CA GLN A 178 -5.54 8.19 -11.29
C GLN A 178 -6.91 7.60 -11.70
N TYR A 179 -6.96 6.31 -12.01
CA TYR A 179 -8.21 5.62 -12.30
C TYR A 179 -9.17 5.66 -11.11
N GLY A 180 -8.69 5.35 -9.92
CA GLY A 180 -9.49 5.40 -8.70
C GLY A 180 -10.07 6.78 -8.40
N THR A 181 -9.27 7.82 -8.58
CA THR A 181 -9.69 9.21 -8.27
C THR A 181 -10.56 9.81 -9.37
N ASN A 182 -10.18 9.65 -10.63
CA ASN A 182 -10.81 10.35 -11.73
C ASN A 182 -12.04 9.60 -12.30
N THR A 183 -12.01 8.27 -12.26
CA THR A 183 -13.10 7.45 -12.84
C THR A 183 -14.03 6.91 -11.74
N LEU A 184 -13.46 6.38 -10.64
CA LEU A 184 -14.29 5.83 -9.56
C LEU A 184 -14.70 6.88 -8.51
N GLY A 185 -14.16 8.09 -8.57
CA GLY A 185 -14.48 9.18 -7.65
C GLY A 185 -13.98 8.94 -6.21
N LEU A 186 -12.92 8.15 -6.05
CA LEU A 186 -12.35 7.88 -4.72
C LEU A 186 -11.79 9.15 -4.10
N LYS A 187 -12.18 9.41 -2.85
CA LYS A 187 -11.66 10.49 -1.99
C LYS A 187 -10.64 9.97 -0.99
N LYS A 188 -10.64 8.67 -0.77
CA LYS A 188 -9.64 8.00 0.07
C LYS A 188 -9.22 6.68 -0.54
N ILE A 189 -7.92 6.50 -0.71
CA ILE A 189 -7.30 5.22 -1.05
C ILE A 189 -6.44 4.81 0.15
N PHE A 190 -6.64 3.62 0.68
CA PHE A 190 -5.81 3.13 1.77
C PHE A 190 -5.20 1.78 1.43
N LEU A 191 -4.17 1.40 2.15
CA LEU A 191 -3.52 0.11 2.01
C LEU A 191 -2.97 -0.39 3.35
N HIS A 192 -2.71 -1.67 3.41
CA HIS A 192 -1.98 -2.27 4.51
C HIS A 192 -0.66 -2.86 4.00
N THR A 193 0.37 -2.75 4.80
CA THR A 193 1.67 -3.38 4.53
C THR A 193 2.29 -3.83 5.83
N ILE A 194 3.18 -4.82 5.78
CA ILE A 194 3.94 -5.21 6.96
C ILE A 194 4.89 -4.07 7.31
N GLU A 195 5.04 -3.79 8.60
CA GLU A 195 5.85 -2.67 9.10
C GLU A 195 7.31 -2.69 8.62
N ASN A 196 7.88 -3.87 8.46
CA ASN A 196 9.27 -4.03 8.02
C ASN A 196 9.46 -4.02 6.49
N ASN A 197 8.39 -3.86 5.71
CA ASN A 197 8.50 -3.71 4.25
C ASN A 197 8.83 -2.25 3.87
N ILE A 198 10.04 -1.82 4.23
CA ILE A 198 10.53 -0.45 4.05
C ILE A 198 10.39 0.03 2.60
N ARG A 199 10.68 -0.82 1.62
CA ARG A 199 10.57 -0.46 0.19
C ARG A 199 9.14 -0.07 -0.19
N ASN A 200 8.17 -0.88 0.23
CA ASN A 200 6.76 -0.59 -0.07
C ASN A 200 6.28 0.66 0.68
N VAL A 201 6.70 0.85 1.93
CA VAL A 201 6.41 2.06 2.70
C VAL A 201 6.98 3.29 2.00
N THR A 202 8.25 3.25 1.58
CA THR A 202 8.92 4.35 0.86
C THR A 202 8.20 4.69 -0.43
N LEU A 203 7.91 3.68 -1.28
CA LEU A 203 7.20 3.87 -2.54
C LEU A 203 5.83 4.52 -2.32
N ASN A 204 5.06 4.04 -1.34
CA ASN A 204 3.75 4.62 -1.06
C ASN A 204 3.85 6.05 -0.51
N LYS A 205 4.84 6.36 0.31
CA LYS A 205 5.09 7.73 0.78
C LYS A 205 5.45 8.69 -0.37
N GLU A 206 6.27 8.25 -1.33
CA GLU A 206 6.57 9.02 -2.53
C GLU A 206 5.31 9.33 -3.36
N LEU A 207 4.31 8.46 -3.30
CA LEU A 207 3.00 8.62 -3.95
C LEU A 207 1.97 9.37 -3.09
N GLY A 208 2.38 9.95 -1.95
CA GLY A 208 1.55 10.80 -1.11
C GLY A 208 0.80 10.08 0.00
N PHE A 209 0.94 8.75 0.15
CA PHE A 209 0.34 8.04 1.27
C PHE A 209 1.01 8.44 2.59
N GLN A 210 0.19 8.62 3.62
CA GLN A 210 0.63 8.87 4.98
C GLN A 210 0.26 7.70 5.89
N VAL A 211 1.04 7.48 6.94
CA VAL A 211 0.73 6.47 7.95
C VAL A 211 -0.51 6.90 8.74
N GLU A 212 -1.49 6.03 8.86
CA GLU A 212 -2.70 6.25 9.66
C GLU A 212 -2.65 5.52 11.01
N GLY A 213 -1.85 4.47 11.10
CA GLY A 213 -1.69 3.71 12.34
C GLY A 213 -1.08 2.34 12.13
N ILE A 214 -0.87 1.64 13.25
CA ILE A 214 -0.40 0.26 13.29
C ILE A 214 -1.53 -0.61 13.84
N LEU A 215 -1.89 -1.63 13.08
CA LEU A 215 -2.84 -2.67 13.47
C LEU A 215 -2.04 -3.83 14.08
N ARG A 216 -2.11 -3.96 15.41
CA ARG A 216 -1.30 -4.96 16.13
C ARG A 216 -1.86 -6.37 15.99
N LYS A 217 -0.97 -7.32 15.63
CA LYS A 217 -1.31 -8.74 15.42
C LYS A 217 -2.46 -8.96 14.44
N GLU A 218 -2.55 -8.09 13.44
CA GLU A 218 -3.67 -8.06 12.48
C GLU A 218 -3.64 -9.26 11.55
N CYS A 219 -2.49 -9.84 11.31
CA CYS A 219 -2.30 -10.90 10.37
C CYS A 219 -1.56 -12.09 10.99
N PHE A 220 -2.05 -13.31 10.73
CA PHE A 220 -1.43 -14.54 11.18
C PHE A 220 -1.03 -15.40 9.98
N ILE A 221 0.28 -15.49 9.70
CA ILE A 221 0.84 -16.23 8.57
C ILE A 221 2.00 -17.09 9.08
N ASP A 222 2.08 -18.32 8.61
CA ASP A 222 3.14 -19.28 8.94
C ASP A 222 3.38 -19.39 10.47
N ASN A 223 2.29 -19.52 11.23
CA ASN A 223 2.26 -19.61 12.70
C ASN A 223 2.85 -18.38 13.42
N LYS A 224 2.88 -17.21 12.77
CA LYS A 224 3.38 -15.97 13.34
C LYS A 224 2.39 -14.83 13.13
N TYR A 225 2.20 -14.02 14.18
CA TYR A 225 1.47 -12.77 14.09
C TYR A 225 2.35 -11.65 13.51
N TYR A 226 1.74 -10.82 12.68
CA TYR A 226 2.36 -9.63 12.10
C TYR A 226 1.51 -8.41 12.39
N ASP A 227 2.20 -7.33 12.72
CA ASP A 227 1.59 -6.01 12.77
C ASP A 227 1.53 -5.44 11.35
N LEU A 228 0.40 -4.80 11.02
CA LEU A 228 0.23 -4.14 9.73
C LEU A 228 0.25 -2.64 9.90
N LEU A 229 1.03 -1.99 9.07
CA LEU A 229 1.00 -0.55 8.91
C LEU A 229 -0.14 -0.18 7.96
N ARG A 230 -1.08 0.63 8.43
CA ARG A 230 -2.13 1.20 7.59
C ARG A 230 -1.66 2.55 7.07
N MET A 231 -1.73 2.73 5.75
CA MET A 231 -1.41 3.99 5.08
C MET A 231 -2.60 4.46 4.27
N GLY A 232 -2.82 5.78 4.21
CA GLY A 232 -3.91 6.39 3.46
C GLY A 232 -3.45 7.54 2.58
N LEU A 233 -4.06 7.67 1.41
CA LEU A 233 -3.98 8.81 0.52
C LEU A 233 -5.36 9.49 0.51
N ILE A 234 -5.40 10.77 0.87
CA ILE A 234 -6.60 11.60 0.81
C ILE A 234 -6.54 12.45 -0.45
N VAL A 235 -7.64 12.50 -1.18
CA VAL A 235 -7.82 13.30 -2.40
C VAL A 235 -8.89 14.35 -2.09
N GLU A 236 -8.50 15.60 -2.10
CA GLU A 236 -9.39 16.74 -1.86
C GLU A 236 -10.28 17.07 -3.08
#